data_9966d7f1a6ebb8c3efacc710a8038fe4
#
_entry.id   9966d7f1a6ebb8c3efacc710a8038fe4
#
_cell.length_a   1.000
_cell.length_b   1.000
_cell.length_c   1.000
_cell.angle_alpha   90.00
_cell.angle_beta   90.00
_cell.angle_gamma   90.00
#
_symmetry.space_group_name_H-M   'P 1'
#
loop_
_entity.id
_entity.type
_entity.pdbx_description
1 polymer ?
#
loop_
_entity_poly.entity_id
_entity_poly.type
_entity_poly.pdbx_seq_one_letter_code
_entity_poly.pdbx_strand_id
1 'polypeptide(L)'
;MAGSIEKRGKNSYRLVCYNGFDLNGNSIRHTKTIHGSKKDAKIELAKFVADVQNGMVVEGKALKFSEFTEIWKRDYGSKELAPSTYKRYIRMLETRILPYFGHFYVNKIKPTDIMLFYDQLSRDTQLIRKKGNNGAKTIKPLSSKTILEHHRLLRAMLHRAVYWQMIVSNPAERVQPPKTMKPKRKYYDDDQSKILLSNLMQLGENQIKYKVAIILTIFTGFRLGELMGLEWDDINFNDGIVSVNRSSQYLSDKGVFTKTPKTESSIRDVAIPEFVISLLEEYKLWYEEQKSLYGDLWTNSNRLFVQADGKPMHPSTISKWFVKYVGQIGLPVINFHGLRHTNATLLIAQNIDVAVVAARLGHAQITTTYNFYVHPIISHNKKAGYALENLLLPQKLV
;
A
#
# COMPACT_ATOMS: atom_id res chain seq x y z
N MET A 1 -8.61 6.10 46.23
CA MET A 1 -7.24 5.56 46.28
C MET A 1 -6.41 6.34 47.29
N ALA A 2 -5.64 5.65 48.15
CA ALA A 2 -4.76 6.29 49.11
C ALA A 2 -3.32 6.25 48.60
N GLY A 3 -2.64 7.38 48.63
CA GLY A 3 -1.22 7.47 48.37
C GLY A 3 -0.43 7.69 49.66
N SER A 4 0.81 7.21 49.73
CA SER A 4 1.68 7.41 50.86
C SER A 4 3.03 8.00 50.44
N ILE A 5 3.72 8.63 51.41
CA ILE A 5 5.03 9.24 51.22
C ILE A 5 6.02 8.53 52.13
N GLU A 6 7.05 7.93 51.54
CA GLU A 6 8.17 7.31 52.27
C GLU A 6 9.40 8.22 52.15
N LYS A 7 10.01 8.58 53.30
CA LYS A 7 11.27 9.34 53.30
C LYS A 7 12.44 8.39 52.99
N ARG A 8 13.25 8.71 51.98
CA ARG A 8 14.41 7.90 51.57
C ARG A 8 15.76 8.57 51.84
N GLY A 9 15.78 9.87 52.12
CA GLY A 9 16.99 10.62 52.42
C GLY A 9 16.69 12.03 52.91
N LYS A 10 17.73 12.89 53.08
CA LYS A 10 17.57 14.22 53.61
C LYS A 10 16.57 15.09 52.87
N ASN A 11 16.55 15.01 51.51
CA ASN A 11 15.66 15.73 50.63
C ASN A 11 15.07 14.80 49.52
N SER A 12 14.89 13.51 49.82
CA SER A 12 14.38 12.52 48.88
C SER A 12 13.19 11.78 49.47
N TYR A 13 12.08 11.75 48.67
CA TYR A 13 10.84 11.12 49.09
C TYR A 13 10.36 10.18 47.96
N ARG A 14 9.88 9.01 48.38
CA ARG A 14 9.22 8.05 47.49
C ARG A 14 7.73 8.16 47.69
N LEU A 15 7.02 8.51 46.60
CA LEU A 15 5.56 8.50 46.53
C LEU A 15 5.10 7.09 46.17
N VAL A 16 4.07 6.62 46.82
CA VAL A 16 3.50 5.30 46.58
C VAL A 16 1.99 5.46 46.41
N CYS A 17 1.45 4.85 45.37
CA CYS A 17 0.02 4.78 45.12
C CYS A 17 -0.36 3.34 44.75
N TYR A 18 -1.46 2.85 45.33
CA TYR A 18 -1.99 1.51 45.07
C TYR A 18 -3.17 1.59 44.10
N ASN A 19 -3.21 0.71 43.11
CA ASN A 19 -4.23 0.71 42.04
C ASN A 19 -4.80 -0.70 41.81
N GLY A 20 -5.50 -1.26 42.80
CA GLY A 20 -6.11 -2.56 42.69
C GLY A 20 -5.16 -3.74 42.82
N PHE A 21 -5.50 -4.87 42.22
CA PHE A 21 -4.76 -6.13 42.27
C PHE A 21 -4.51 -6.66 40.87
N ASP A 22 -3.41 -7.38 40.66
CA ASP A 22 -3.12 -8.11 39.44
C ASP A 22 -3.94 -9.40 39.34
N LEU A 23 -3.82 -10.13 38.22
CA LEU A 23 -4.52 -11.41 37.99
C LEU A 23 -4.13 -12.50 38.98
N ASN A 24 -3.03 -12.36 39.70
CA ASN A 24 -2.53 -13.28 40.71
C ASN A 24 -2.92 -12.84 42.14
N GLY A 25 -3.71 -11.76 42.28
CA GLY A 25 -4.14 -11.23 43.57
C GLY A 25 -3.10 -10.35 44.28
N ASN A 26 -1.97 -9.99 43.63
CA ASN A 26 -0.99 -9.10 44.22
C ASN A 26 -1.41 -7.65 44.04
N SER A 27 -1.17 -6.82 45.07
CA SER A 27 -1.49 -5.39 45.02
C SER A 27 -0.62 -4.66 44.00
N ILE A 28 -1.26 -3.97 43.10
CA ILE A 28 -0.63 -3.13 42.06
C ILE A 28 -0.12 -1.84 42.72
N ARG A 29 1.18 -1.63 42.65
CA ARG A 29 1.88 -0.55 43.39
C ARG A 29 2.67 0.34 42.42
N HIS A 30 2.21 1.58 42.23
CA HIS A 30 2.95 2.61 41.50
C HIS A 30 3.87 3.38 42.46
N THR A 31 5.08 3.70 42.01
CA THR A 31 6.01 4.47 42.81
C THR A 31 6.73 5.54 42.00
N LYS A 32 6.93 6.73 42.61
CA LYS A 32 7.68 7.85 42.03
C LYS A 32 8.61 8.45 43.09
N THR A 33 9.89 8.61 42.76
CA THR A 33 10.82 9.30 43.64
C THR A 33 10.93 10.76 43.25
N ILE A 34 10.88 11.65 44.25
CA ILE A 34 11.09 13.08 44.07
C ILE A 34 12.17 13.59 45.00
N HIS A 35 12.83 14.66 44.61
CA HIS A 35 13.77 15.43 45.40
C HIS A 35 13.20 16.80 45.71
N GLY A 36 13.16 17.19 46.95
CA GLY A 36 12.59 18.46 47.40
C GLY A 36 12.17 18.44 48.85
N SER A 37 11.33 19.38 49.26
CA SER A 37 10.77 19.46 50.62
C SER A 37 9.62 18.49 50.83
N LYS A 38 9.23 18.23 52.09
CA LYS A 38 8.04 17.43 52.42
C LYS A 38 6.74 18.05 51.87
N LYS A 39 6.70 19.39 51.73
CA LYS A 39 5.58 20.12 51.17
C LYS A 39 5.44 19.82 49.67
N ASP A 40 6.57 19.82 48.94
CA ASP A 40 6.59 19.47 47.51
C ASP A 40 6.18 18.01 47.31
N ALA A 41 6.61 17.11 48.19
CA ALA A 41 6.21 15.70 48.16
C ALA A 41 4.68 15.52 48.32
N LYS A 42 4.01 16.31 49.17
CA LYS A 42 2.57 16.26 49.33
C LYS A 42 1.83 16.74 48.09
N ILE A 43 2.28 17.85 47.48
CA ILE A 43 1.69 18.40 46.24
C ILE A 43 1.87 17.41 45.10
N GLU A 44 3.05 16.85 44.96
CA GLU A 44 3.37 15.90 43.91
C GLU A 44 2.67 14.55 44.09
N LEU A 45 2.42 14.15 45.37
CA LEU A 45 1.61 12.95 45.63
C LEU A 45 0.16 13.09 45.11
N ALA A 46 -0.45 14.26 45.38
CA ALA A 46 -1.82 14.50 44.91
C ALA A 46 -1.92 14.44 43.38
N LYS A 47 -0.96 15.02 42.66
CA LYS A 47 -0.86 14.89 41.21
C LYS A 47 -0.63 13.45 40.76
N PHE A 48 0.29 12.75 41.41
CA PHE A 48 0.64 11.37 41.11
C PHE A 48 -0.55 10.42 41.31
N VAL A 49 -1.35 10.62 42.37
CA VAL A 49 -2.60 9.85 42.59
C VAL A 49 -3.60 10.13 41.52
N ALA A 50 -3.79 11.40 41.15
CA ALA A 50 -4.69 11.77 40.03
C ALA A 50 -4.22 11.18 38.71
N ASP A 51 -2.92 11.20 38.42
CA ASP A 51 -2.33 10.60 37.21
C ASP A 51 -2.57 9.09 37.15
N VAL A 52 -2.41 8.39 38.29
CA VAL A 52 -2.70 6.95 38.40
C VAL A 52 -4.19 6.67 38.18
N GLN A 53 -5.08 7.46 38.81
CA GLN A 53 -6.53 7.31 38.66
C GLN A 53 -7.01 7.55 37.22
N ASN A 54 -6.37 8.49 36.51
CA ASN A 54 -6.68 8.80 35.12
C ASN A 54 -5.98 7.86 34.12
N GLY A 55 -5.29 6.81 34.58
CA GLY A 55 -4.55 5.89 33.71
C GLY A 55 -3.33 6.52 33.03
N MET A 56 -2.86 7.67 33.54
CA MET A 56 -1.70 8.39 32.98
C MET A 56 -0.35 7.81 33.49
N VAL A 57 -0.39 6.83 34.40
CA VAL A 57 0.79 6.09 34.85
C VAL A 57 0.69 4.67 34.33
N VAL A 58 1.55 4.35 33.40
CA VAL A 58 1.62 3.03 32.79
C VAL A 58 2.33 2.06 33.73
N GLU A 59 1.69 0.94 34.04
CA GLU A 59 2.30 -0.18 34.74
C GLU A 59 3.24 -0.95 33.84
N GLY A 60 4.36 -1.37 34.42
CA GLY A 60 5.21 -2.36 33.80
C GLY A 60 6.69 -1.99 33.84
N LYS A 61 7.53 -3.02 33.75
CA LYS A 61 8.95 -2.89 33.48
C LYS A 61 9.15 -2.03 32.25
N ALA A 62 9.94 -0.98 32.33
CA ALA A 62 10.25 -0.13 31.21
C ALA A 62 10.75 -1.00 30.04
N LEU A 63 9.92 -1.17 29.02
CA LEU A 63 10.17 -2.07 27.89
C LEU A 63 10.97 -1.34 26.82
N LYS A 64 12.07 -1.94 26.35
CA LYS A 64 12.81 -1.41 25.20
C LYS A 64 12.00 -1.53 23.93
N PHE A 65 12.23 -0.64 22.98
CA PHE A 65 11.53 -0.67 21.69
C PHE A 65 11.82 -1.97 20.91
N SER A 66 13.01 -2.56 21.06
CA SER A 66 13.32 -3.88 20.51
C SER A 66 12.42 -4.98 21.08
N GLU A 67 12.22 -5.02 22.40
CA GLU A 67 11.37 -6.01 23.06
C GLU A 67 9.89 -5.79 22.70
N PHE A 68 9.45 -4.54 22.67
CA PHE A 68 8.11 -4.18 22.16
C PHE A 68 7.91 -4.63 20.72
N THR A 69 8.91 -4.49 19.87
CA THR A 69 8.84 -4.93 18.47
C THR A 69 8.59 -6.42 18.36
N GLU A 70 9.22 -7.26 19.20
CA GLU A 70 8.97 -8.70 19.19
C GLU A 70 7.55 -9.06 19.64
N ILE A 71 7.02 -8.39 20.66
CA ILE A 71 5.62 -8.50 21.08
C ILE A 71 4.70 -8.08 19.93
N TRP A 72 4.96 -6.94 19.29
CA TRP A 72 4.17 -6.44 18.17
C TRP A 72 4.19 -7.40 16.98
N LYS A 73 5.34 -8.00 16.64
CA LYS A 73 5.46 -9.02 15.58
C LYS A 73 4.58 -10.24 15.88
N ARG A 74 4.67 -10.77 17.11
CA ARG A 74 3.99 -11.99 17.54
C ARG A 74 2.47 -11.80 17.64
N ASP A 75 2.04 -10.72 18.29
CA ASP A 75 0.65 -10.59 18.74
C ASP A 75 -0.22 -9.76 17.79
N TYR A 76 0.39 -8.99 16.89
CA TYR A 76 -0.33 -8.18 15.92
C TYR A 76 0.19 -8.36 14.48
N GLY A 77 1.48 -8.13 14.25
CA GLY A 77 2.01 -8.03 12.89
C GLY A 77 1.79 -9.28 12.05
N SER A 78 2.09 -10.46 12.60
CA SER A 78 1.94 -11.74 11.91
C SER A 78 0.49 -12.17 11.73
N LYS A 79 -0.43 -11.73 12.60
CA LYS A 79 -1.82 -12.17 12.62
C LYS A 79 -2.73 -11.27 11.78
N GLU A 80 -2.55 -9.94 11.91
CA GLU A 80 -3.50 -8.96 11.38
C GLU A 80 -3.04 -8.35 10.04
N LEU A 81 -1.74 -8.31 9.78
CA LEU A 81 -1.23 -7.67 8.58
C LEU A 81 -1.20 -8.63 7.38
N ALA A 82 -1.53 -8.09 6.21
CA ALA A 82 -1.32 -8.82 4.97
C ALA A 82 0.16 -9.22 4.83
N PRO A 83 0.47 -10.45 4.36
CA PRO A 83 1.84 -10.97 4.31
C PRO A 83 2.86 -10.05 3.63
N SER A 84 2.48 -9.42 2.51
CA SER A 84 3.34 -8.45 1.81
C SER A 84 3.60 -7.17 2.61
N THR A 85 2.61 -6.70 3.38
CA THR A 85 2.73 -5.54 4.27
C THR A 85 3.62 -5.88 5.46
N TYR A 86 3.39 -7.03 6.08
CA TYR A 86 4.20 -7.53 7.19
C TYR A 86 5.68 -7.62 6.80
N LYS A 87 5.99 -8.31 5.68
CA LYS A 87 7.36 -8.44 5.18
C LYS A 87 8.04 -7.09 4.91
N ARG A 88 7.30 -6.15 4.33
CA ARG A 88 7.78 -4.77 4.11
C ARG A 88 8.07 -4.07 5.44
N TYR A 89 7.21 -4.20 6.43
CA TYR A 89 7.37 -3.58 7.74
C TYR A 89 8.54 -4.18 8.51
N ILE A 90 8.70 -5.51 8.50
CA ILE A 90 9.87 -6.18 9.09
C ILE A 90 11.16 -5.63 8.51
N ARG A 91 11.25 -5.53 7.18
CA ARG A 91 12.43 -4.95 6.52
C ARG A 91 12.70 -3.51 6.97
N MET A 92 11.68 -2.67 7.10
CA MET A 92 11.83 -1.28 7.56
C MET A 92 12.28 -1.22 9.02
N LEU A 93 11.74 -2.09 9.86
CA LEU A 93 12.14 -2.24 11.26
C LEU A 93 13.61 -2.63 11.37
N GLU A 94 14.01 -3.72 10.74
CA GLU A 94 15.35 -4.27 10.84
C GLU A 94 16.44 -3.37 10.23
N THR A 95 16.12 -2.71 9.11
CA THR A 95 17.13 -1.92 8.40
C THR A 95 17.34 -0.52 8.97
N ARG A 96 16.35 0.09 9.63
CA ARG A 96 16.42 1.51 10.05
C ARG A 96 15.82 1.82 11.40
N ILE A 97 14.62 1.31 11.71
CA ILE A 97 13.91 1.71 12.92
C ILE A 97 14.57 1.09 14.16
N LEU A 98 14.85 -0.21 14.16
CA LEU A 98 15.50 -0.90 15.28
C LEU A 98 16.96 -0.45 15.51
N PRO A 99 17.79 -0.23 14.49
CA PRO A 99 19.12 0.35 14.69
C PRO A 99 19.10 1.71 15.41
N TYR A 100 18.05 2.50 15.21
CA TYR A 100 17.91 3.80 15.87
C TYR A 100 17.19 3.71 17.22
N PHE A 101 15.98 3.14 17.26
CA PHE A 101 15.11 3.14 18.44
C PHE A 101 15.23 1.90 19.32
N GLY A 102 15.87 0.83 18.88
CA GLY A 102 15.83 -0.47 19.57
C GLY A 102 16.25 -0.42 21.04
N HIS A 103 17.19 0.45 21.38
CA HIS A 103 17.70 0.63 22.75
C HIS A 103 16.89 1.63 23.60
N PHE A 104 15.98 2.41 22.98
CA PHE A 104 15.12 3.34 23.72
C PHE A 104 14.05 2.60 24.49
N TYR A 105 13.69 3.09 25.66
CA TYR A 105 12.48 2.67 26.34
C TYR A 105 11.26 3.29 25.64
N VAL A 106 10.24 2.48 25.35
CA VAL A 106 9.07 2.91 24.57
C VAL A 106 8.38 4.14 25.20
N ASN A 107 8.27 4.16 26.53
CA ASN A 107 7.69 5.26 27.30
C ASN A 107 8.59 6.50 27.42
N LYS A 108 9.82 6.46 26.90
CA LYS A 108 10.78 7.59 26.92
C LYS A 108 11.02 8.20 25.55
N ILE A 109 10.45 7.62 24.49
CA ILE A 109 10.54 8.19 23.15
C ILE A 109 9.79 9.51 23.10
N LYS A 110 10.50 10.58 22.70
CA LYS A 110 9.95 11.93 22.58
C LYS A 110 9.72 12.30 21.12
N PRO A 111 8.84 13.28 20.83
CA PRO A 111 8.69 13.83 19.47
C PRO A 111 10.02 14.29 18.86
N THR A 112 10.92 14.88 19.67
CA THR A 112 12.26 15.32 19.24
C THR A 112 13.12 14.17 18.74
N ASP A 113 13.07 12.99 19.35
CA ASP A 113 13.84 11.83 18.93
C ASP A 113 13.35 11.33 17.55
N ILE A 114 12.05 11.43 17.30
CA ILE A 114 11.44 11.07 16.01
C ILE A 114 11.84 12.09 14.92
N MET A 115 11.91 13.37 15.25
CA MET A 115 12.41 14.41 14.33
C MET A 115 13.87 14.15 13.94
N LEU A 116 14.73 13.86 14.91
CA LEU A 116 16.14 13.51 14.67
C LEU A 116 16.28 12.25 13.80
N PHE A 117 15.42 11.27 14.03
CA PHE A 117 15.37 10.08 13.17
C PHE A 117 15.04 10.42 11.71
N TYR A 118 14.10 11.36 11.44
CA TYR A 118 13.80 11.77 10.06
C TYR A 118 14.96 12.55 9.44
N ASP A 119 15.65 13.37 10.21
CA ASP A 119 16.86 14.06 9.75
C ASP A 119 17.96 13.05 9.39
N GLN A 120 18.14 12.01 10.19
CA GLN A 120 19.05 10.92 9.87
C GLN A 120 18.61 10.20 8.58
N LEU A 121 17.31 9.81 8.45
CA LEU A 121 16.79 9.19 7.24
C LEU A 121 16.97 10.05 5.98
N SER A 122 16.90 11.38 6.11
CA SER A 122 17.10 12.29 4.99
C SER A 122 18.54 12.32 4.48
N ARG A 123 19.50 12.02 5.35
CA ARG A 123 20.94 11.90 5.05
C ARG A 123 21.31 10.47 4.62
N ASP A 124 20.51 9.48 5.01
CA ASP A 124 20.69 8.09 4.64
C ASP A 124 20.66 7.93 3.13
N THR A 125 21.60 7.15 2.63
CA THR A 125 21.71 6.84 1.22
C THR A 125 21.30 5.40 0.96
N GLN A 126 20.64 5.15 -0.17
CA GLN A 126 20.33 3.81 -0.64
C GLN A 126 21.13 3.49 -1.89
N LEU A 127 21.67 2.28 -1.92
CA LEU A 127 22.33 1.75 -3.10
C LEU A 127 21.27 1.35 -4.14
N ILE A 128 21.20 2.12 -5.24
CA ILE A 128 20.36 1.78 -6.39
C ILE A 128 21.25 1.14 -7.45
N ARG A 129 20.98 -0.12 -7.80
CA ARG A 129 21.60 -0.75 -8.97
C ARG A 129 21.02 -0.12 -10.23
N LYS A 130 21.84 0.56 -11.03
CA LYS A 130 21.48 0.96 -12.40
C LYS A 130 21.32 -0.29 -13.25
N LYS A 131 20.14 -0.44 -13.88
CA LYS A 131 19.89 -1.49 -14.85
C LYS A 131 20.64 -1.13 -16.14
N GLY A 132 21.58 -1.94 -16.57
CA GLY A 132 22.15 -1.86 -17.91
C GLY A 132 23.62 -1.46 -18.08
N ASN A 133 24.33 -1.01 -17.05
CA ASN A 133 25.78 -0.75 -17.16
C ASN A 133 26.52 -1.40 -16.00
N ASN A 134 27.29 -2.43 -16.27
CA ASN A 134 28.34 -3.06 -15.44
C ASN A 134 28.23 -2.90 -13.90
N GLY A 135 27.01 -3.04 -13.35
CA GLY A 135 26.81 -3.07 -11.92
C GLY A 135 27.04 -1.76 -11.17
N ALA A 136 27.16 -0.62 -11.86
CA ALA A 136 27.35 0.68 -11.22
C ALA A 136 26.21 0.99 -10.25
N LYS A 137 26.56 1.04 -8.96
CA LYS A 137 25.64 1.40 -7.88
C LYS A 137 25.58 2.92 -7.77
N THR A 138 24.42 3.51 -7.98
CA THR A 138 24.23 4.93 -7.70
C THR A 138 23.73 5.09 -6.27
N ILE A 139 24.40 5.93 -5.50
CA ILE A 139 23.97 6.30 -4.13
C ILE A 139 22.99 7.46 -4.26
N LYS A 140 21.79 7.31 -3.72
CA LYS A 140 20.78 8.38 -3.68
C LYS A 140 20.22 8.52 -2.26
N PRO A 141 19.90 9.74 -1.82
CA PRO A 141 19.20 9.94 -0.55
C PRO A 141 17.81 9.31 -0.58
N LEU A 142 17.27 9.00 0.59
CA LEU A 142 15.90 8.48 0.72
C LEU A 142 14.91 9.56 0.28
N SER A 143 13.89 9.15 -0.46
CA SER A 143 12.83 10.08 -0.86
C SER A 143 11.94 10.44 0.34
N SER A 144 11.36 11.65 0.32
CA SER A 144 10.37 12.08 1.33
C SER A 144 9.22 11.07 1.48
N LYS A 145 8.83 10.39 0.38
CA LYS A 145 7.84 9.31 0.42
C LYS A 145 8.32 8.12 1.26
N THR A 146 9.59 7.74 1.14
CA THR A 146 10.17 6.65 1.93
C THR A 146 10.20 7.01 3.41
N ILE A 147 10.57 8.25 3.75
CA ILE A 147 10.55 8.75 5.14
C ILE A 147 9.11 8.75 5.68
N LEU A 148 8.13 9.20 4.89
CA LEU A 148 6.72 9.15 5.26
C LEU A 148 6.24 7.71 5.55
N GLU A 149 6.70 6.70 4.81
CA GLU A 149 6.36 5.29 5.09
C GLU A 149 6.96 4.82 6.43
N HIS A 150 8.17 5.26 6.79
CA HIS A 150 8.76 4.98 8.11
C HIS A 150 7.96 5.66 9.23
N HIS A 151 7.55 6.93 9.02
CA HIS A 151 6.66 7.63 9.95
C HIS A 151 5.36 6.86 10.17
N ARG A 152 4.71 6.42 9.09
CA ARG A 152 3.44 5.67 9.18
C ARG A 152 3.59 4.38 9.97
N LEU A 153 4.66 3.63 9.76
CA LEU A 153 4.93 2.43 10.51
C LEU A 153 5.18 2.73 12.00
N LEU A 154 6.09 3.67 12.30
CA LEU A 154 6.41 4.04 13.67
C LEU A 154 5.18 4.57 14.42
N ARG A 155 4.40 5.44 13.77
CA ARG A 155 3.13 5.94 14.33
C ARG A 155 2.12 4.83 14.60
N ALA A 156 1.98 3.86 13.67
CA ALA A 156 1.08 2.73 13.85
C ALA A 156 1.52 1.81 15.00
N MET A 157 2.82 1.56 15.14
CA MET A 157 3.35 0.77 16.24
C MET A 157 3.16 1.46 17.60
N LEU A 158 3.51 2.74 17.70
CA LEU A 158 3.32 3.51 18.92
C LEU A 158 1.84 3.70 19.29
N HIS A 159 0.94 3.78 18.28
CA HIS A 159 -0.50 3.76 18.52
C HIS A 159 -0.94 2.42 19.13
N ARG A 160 -0.36 1.30 18.68
CA ARG A 160 -0.61 -0.01 19.29
C ARG A 160 -0.06 -0.09 20.71
N ALA A 161 1.07 0.55 21.00
CA ALA A 161 1.60 0.66 22.37
C ALA A 161 0.67 1.47 23.29
N VAL A 162 0.00 2.52 22.79
CA VAL A 162 -1.07 3.24 23.51
C VAL A 162 -2.27 2.31 23.74
N TYR A 163 -2.73 1.61 22.71
CA TYR A 163 -3.86 0.68 22.82
C TYR A 163 -3.60 -0.45 23.83
N TRP A 164 -2.37 -0.93 23.92
CA TRP A 164 -1.94 -1.92 24.91
C TRP A 164 -1.55 -1.29 26.26
N GLN A 165 -1.82 -0.01 26.47
CA GLN A 165 -1.53 0.72 27.69
C GLN A 165 -0.05 0.69 28.12
N MET A 166 0.86 0.55 27.17
CA MET A 166 2.31 0.59 27.41
C MET A 166 2.85 2.02 27.43
N ILE A 167 2.16 2.97 26.80
CA ILE A 167 2.44 4.41 26.83
C ILE A 167 1.13 5.19 26.89
N VAL A 168 1.17 6.38 27.46
CA VAL A 168 -0.01 7.24 27.65
C VAL A 168 -0.46 7.91 26.35
N SER A 169 0.47 8.35 25.52
CA SER A 169 0.19 9.05 24.27
C SER A 169 1.23 8.71 23.21
N ASN A 170 0.84 8.84 21.95
CA ASN A 170 1.71 8.54 20.82
C ASN A 170 2.57 9.76 20.46
N PRO A 171 3.89 9.76 20.70
CA PRO A 171 4.75 10.89 20.40
C PRO A 171 4.85 11.18 18.87
N ALA A 172 4.61 10.18 18.01
CA ALA A 172 4.66 10.36 16.56
C ALA A 172 3.49 11.20 16.02
N GLU A 173 2.41 11.37 16.78
CA GLU A 173 1.28 12.24 16.38
C GLU A 173 1.62 13.74 16.48
N ARG A 174 2.62 14.08 17.27
CA ARG A 174 3.10 15.45 17.44
C ARG A 174 4.24 15.82 16.48
N VAL A 175 4.56 14.95 15.53
CA VAL A 175 5.62 15.19 14.54
C VAL A 175 5.04 15.18 13.15
N GLN A 176 5.33 16.23 12.38
CA GLN A 176 4.96 16.29 10.97
C GLN A 176 6.04 15.61 10.12
N PRO A 177 5.68 14.58 9.35
CA PRO A 177 6.63 13.98 8.40
C PRO A 177 6.90 14.94 7.23
N PRO A 178 8.02 14.75 6.49
CA PRO A 178 8.33 15.57 5.32
C PRO A 178 7.19 15.60 4.31
N LYS A 179 6.89 16.78 3.77
CA LYS A 179 5.89 16.94 2.71
C LYS A 179 6.30 16.14 1.47
N THR A 180 5.37 15.41 0.91
CA THR A 180 5.59 14.65 -0.31
C THR A 180 4.85 15.30 -1.47
N MET A 181 5.56 15.55 -2.56
CA MET A 181 4.89 15.94 -3.80
C MET A 181 4.21 14.70 -4.40
N LYS A 182 2.94 14.82 -4.75
CA LYS A 182 2.24 13.77 -5.50
C LYS A 182 2.78 13.77 -6.93
N PRO A 183 3.47 12.71 -7.38
CA PRO A 183 3.94 12.66 -8.76
C PRO A 183 2.74 12.70 -9.71
N LYS A 184 2.84 13.40 -10.83
CA LYS A 184 1.86 13.32 -11.91
C LYS A 184 1.73 11.87 -12.34
N ARG A 185 0.51 11.35 -12.39
CA ARG A 185 0.24 10.00 -12.86
C ARG A 185 0.49 9.97 -14.36
N LYS A 186 1.26 8.99 -14.82
CA LYS A 186 1.53 8.79 -16.23
C LYS A 186 0.51 7.81 -16.80
N TYR A 187 -0.10 8.18 -17.90
CA TYR A 187 -1.06 7.38 -18.67
C TYR A 187 -0.88 7.70 -20.16
N TYR A 188 -1.43 6.95 -21.04
CA TYR A 188 -1.48 7.21 -22.47
C TYR A 188 -2.75 7.97 -22.85
N ASP A 189 -2.63 8.96 -23.71
CA ASP A 189 -3.75 9.58 -24.40
C ASP A 189 -4.30 8.67 -25.50
N ASP A 190 -5.28 9.16 -26.26
CA ASP A 190 -5.96 8.42 -27.32
C ASP A 190 -4.97 7.98 -28.43
N ASP A 191 -4.12 8.87 -28.90
CA ASP A 191 -3.17 8.58 -29.99
C ASP A 191 -2.08 7.60 -29.54
N GLN A 192 -1.52 7.78 -28.35
CA GLN A 192 -0.54 6.87 -27.77
C GLN A 192 -1.16 5.47 -27.53
N SER A 193 -2.42 5.43 -27.15
CA SER A 193 -3.16 4.16 -26.96
C SER A 193 -3.40 3.43 -28.28
N LYS A 194 -3.72 4.16 -29.36
CA LYS A 194 -3.84 3.61 -30.72
C LYS A 194 -2.50 3.06 -31.22
N ILE A 195 -1.41 3.81 -31.04
CA ILE A 195 -0.05 3.35 -31.38
C ILE A 195 0.29 2.08 -30.60
N LEU A 196 0.02 2.04 -29.30
CA LEU A 196 0.28 0.85 -28.49
C LEU A 196 -0.52 -0.35 -29.02
N LEU A 197 -1.81 -0.19 -29.26
CA LEU A 197 -2.70 -1.26 -29.74
C LEU A 197 -2.25 -1.78 -31.10
N SER A 198 -1.97 -0.89 -32.06
CA SER A 198 -1.49 -1.25 -33.41
C SER A 198 -0.20 -2.08 -33.35
N ASN A 199 0.78 -1.67 -32.52
CA ASN A 199 2.01 -2.43 -32.36
C ASN A 199 1.79 -3.78 -31.67
N LEU A 200 0.89 -3.87 -30.68
CA LEU A 200 0.55 -5.13 -30.02
C LEU A 200 -0.08 -6.14 -30.98
N MET A 201 -0.90 -5.67 -31.93
CA MET A 201 -1.52 -6.54 -32.93
C MET A 201 -0.52 -7.16 -33.89
N GLN A 202 0.66 -6.56 -34.07
CA GLN A 202 1.73 -7.09 -34.90
C GLN A 202 2.60 -8.15 -34.19
N LEU A 203 2.36 -8.39 -32.89
CA LEU A 203 3.12 -9.38 -32.14
C LEU A 203 2.75 -10.81 -32.60
N GLY A 204 3.77 -11.63 -32.84
CA GLY A 204 3.62 -13.02 -33.19
C GLY A 204 3.19 -13.91 -32.00
N GLU A 205 2.88 -15.16 -32.29
CA GLU A 205 2.36 -16.17 -31.36
C GLU A 205 3.21 -16.35 -30.10
N ASN A 206 4.53 -16.33 -30.21
CA ASN A 206 5.46 -16.44 -29.07
C ASN A 206 5.26 -15.32 -28.01
N GLN A 207 4.58 -14.26 -28.36
CA GLN A 207 4.31 -13.10 -27.49
C GLN A 207 2.82 -12.91 -27.20
N ILE A 208 1.96 -13.84 -27.63
CA ILE A 208 0.51 -13.76 -27.51
C ILE A 208 0.06 -13.51 -26.06
N LYS A 209 0.66 -14.17 -25.07
CA LYS A 209 0.36 -13.97 -23.64
C LYS A 209 0.59 -12.52 -23.18
N TYR A 210 1.59 -11.83 -23.73
CA TYR A 210 1.87 -10.43 -23.41
C TYR A 210 0.90 -9.50 -24.12
N LYS A 211 0.59 -9.79 -25.40
CA LYS A 211 -0.43 -9.11 -26.21
C LYS A 211 -1.77 -9.11 -25.48
N VAL A 212 -2.26 -10.30 -25.13
CA VAL A 212 -3.52 -10.50 -24.40
C VAL A 212 -3.52 -9.78 -23.05
N ALA A 213 -2.46 -9.92 -22.24
CA ALA A 213 -2.39 -9.30 -20.92
C ALA A 213 -2.51 -7.77 -20.96
N ILE A 214 -1.85 -7.14 -21.93
CA ILE A 214 -1.86 -5.69 -22.06
C ILE A 214 -3.19 -5.21 -22.62
N ILE A 215 -3.69 -5.83 -23.68
CA ILE A 215 -4.99 -5.48 -24.31
C ILE A 215 -6.11 -5.67 -23.28
N LEU A 216 -6.18 -6.81 -22.61
CA LEU A 216 -7.18 -7.06 -21.58
C LEU A 216 -7.12 -5.99 -20.46
N THR A 217 -5.91 -5.57 -20.06
CA THR A 217 -5.75 -4.51 -19.05
C THR A 217 -6.23 -3.14 -19.54
N ILE A 218 -5.97 -2.79 -20.82
CA ILE A 218 -6.44 -1.54 -21.42
C ILE A 218 -7.97 -1.51 -21.44
N PHE A 219 -8.61 -2.61 -21.84
CA PHE A 219 -10.07 -2.67 -21.99
C PHE A 219 -10.82 -2.86 -20.66
N THR A 220 -10.23 -3.48 -19.65
CA THR A 220 -10.89 -3.77 -18.37
C THR A 220 -10.44 -2.87 -17.22
N GLY A 221 -9.24 -2.31 -17.30
CA GLY A 221 -8.63 -1.55 -16.21
C GLY A 221 -8.20 -2.40 -15.01
N PHE A 222 -8.00 -3.71 -15.15
CA PHE A 222 -7.62 -4.60 -14.05
C PHE A 222 -6.31 -4.19 -13.38
N ARG A 223 -6.22 -4.42 -12.07
CA ARG A 223 -4.95 -4.34 -11.37
C ARG A 223 -4.07 -5.51 -11.77
N LEU A 224 -2.74 -5.33 -11.79
CA LEU A 224 -1.82 -6.41 -12.17
C LEU A 224 -2.08 -7.72 -11.40
N GLY A 225 -2.35 -7.63 -10.10
CA GLY A 225 -2.66 -8.81 -9.29
C GLY A 225 -3.99 -9.46 -9.66
N GLU A 226 -5.02 -8.69 -10.04
CA GLU A 226 -6.31 -9.19 -10.53
C GLU A 226 -6.10 -9.92 -11.87
N LEU A 227 -5.46 -9.26 -12.84
CA LEU A 227 -5.11 -9.85 -14.13
C LEU A 227 -4.37 -11.19 -13.98
N MET A 228 -3.31 -11.20 -13.15
CA MET A 228 -2.51 -12.42 -12.93
C MET A 228 -3.23 -13.47 -12.07
N GLY A 229 -4.35 -13.10 -11.48
CA GLY A 229 -5.23 -13.98 -10.72
C GLY A 229 -6.31 -14.65 -11.55
N LEU A 230 -6.54 -14.20 -12.80
CA LEU A 230 -7.57 -14.76 -13.66
C LEU A 230 -7.35 -16.24 -13.97
N GLU A 231 -8.44 -16.96 -14.01
CA GLU A 231 -8.54 -18.36 -14.44
C GLU A 231 -9.45 -18.44 -15.68
N TRP A 232 -9.36 -19.53 -16.43
CA TRP A 232 -10.21 -19.71 -17.61
C TRP A 232 -11.71 -19.70 -17.27
N ASP A 233 -12.07 -20.19 -16.09
CA ASP A 233 -13.46 -20.22 -15.59
C ASP A 233 -13.99 -18.83 -15.21
N ASP A 234 -13.13 -17.82 -15.12
CA ASP A 234 -13.56 -16.42 -14.90
C ASP A 234 -14.04 -15.73 -16.19
N ILE A 235 -13.93 -16.39 -17.36
CA ILE A 235 -14.26 -15.83 -18.66
C ILE A 235 -15.54 -16.47 -19.19
N ASN A 236 -16.60 -15.70 -19.26
CA ASN A 236 -17.81 -16.08 -19.98
C ASN A 236 -17.69 -15.56 -21.42
N PHE A 237 -17.34 -16.45 -22.33
CA PHE A 237 -17.15 -16.13 -23.76
C PHE A 237 -18.47 -15.76 -24.44
N ASN A 238 -19.61 -16.36 -24.02
CA ASN A 238 -20.92 -16.12 -24.65
C ASN A 238 -21.43 -14.70 -24.35
N ASP A 239 -21.28 -14.26 -23.08
CA ASP A 239 -21.78 -12.95 -22.66
C ASP A 239 -20.70 -11.85 -22.75
N GLY A 240 -19.45 -12.21 -23.07
CA GLY A 240 -18.32 -11.29 -23.09
C GLY A 240 -18.02 -10.66 -21.73
N ILE A 241 -18.04 -11.47 -20.68
CA ILE A 241 -17.84 -11.03 -19.29
C ILE A 241 -16.60 -11.69 -18.70
N VAL A 242 -15.79 -10.89 -17.97
CA VAL A 242 -14.66 -11.37 -17.18
C VAL A 242 -14.90 -11.04 -15.71
N SER A 243 -14.93 -12.07 -14.88
CA SER A 243 -15.17 -11.98 -13.43
C SER A 243 -13.88 -11.83 -12.66
N VAL A 244 -13.79 -10.85 -11.76
CA VAL A 244 -12.65 -10.64 -10.86
C VAL A 244 -12.96 -11.25 -9.50
N ASN A 245 -12.47 -12.45 -9.24
CA ASN A 245 -12.75 -13.21 -8.01
C ASN A 245 -11.54 -13.29 -7.07
N ARG A 246 -10.33 -13.02 -7.58
CA ARG A 246 -9.08 -13.21 -6.83
C ARG A 246 -7.96 -12.28 -7.30
N SER A 247 -6.88 -12.26 -6.53
CA SER A 247 -5.66 -11.53 -6.89
C SER A 247 -4.43 -12.39 -6.63
N SER A 248 -3.54 -12.48 -7.63
CA SER A 248 -2.26 -13.19 -7.52
C SER A 248 -1.18 -12.26 -6.98
N GLN A 249 -0.39 -12.77 -6.05
CA GLN A 249 0.76 -12.09 -5.44
C GLN A 249 1.97 -13.02 -5.42
N TYR A 250 3.14 -12.44 -5.20
CA TYR A 250 4.39 -13.19 -5.03
C TYR A 250 5.09 -12.79 -3.73
N LEU A 251 5.52 -13.79 -3.00
CA LEU A 251 6.44 -13.66 -1.87
C LEU A 251 7.60 -14.65 -2.04
N SER A 252 8.81 -14.24 -1.69
CA SER A 252 10.01 -15.05 -1.93
C SER A 252 10.03 -16.38 -1.16
N ASP A 253 9.28 -16.49 -0.08
CA ASP A 253 9.12 -17.66 0.79
C ASP A 253 7.90 -18.53 0.44
N LYS A 254 6.92 -17.97 -0.29
CA LYS A 254 5.68 -18.68 -0.66
C LYS A 254 5.52 -18.87 -2.17
N GLY A 255 6.38 -18.24 -2.99
CA GLY A 255 6.20 -18.24 -4.43
C GLY A 255 5.01 -17.37 -4.87
N VAL A 256 4.38 -17.75 -5.99
CA VAL A 256 3.13 -17.15 -6.45
C VAL A 256 1.96 -17.77 -5.67
N PHE A 257 1.12 -16.93 -5.08
CA PHE A 257 -0.04 -17.38 -4.31
C PHE A 257 -1.26 -16.48 -4.58
N THR A 258 -2.42 -17.06 -4.34
CA THR A 258 -3.71 -16.39 -4.50
C THR A 258 -4.14 -15.74 -3.20
N LYS A 259 -4.75 -14.59 -3.33
CA LYS A 259 -5.43 -13.91 -2.24
C LYS A 259 -6.86 -13.55 -2.66
N THR A 260 -7.81 -13.80 -1.78
CA THR A 260 -9.15 -13.25 -1.92
C THR A 260 -9.10 -11.72 -1.87
N PRO A 261 -9.97 -11.03 -2.61
CA PRO A 261 -10.06 -9.57 -2.54
C PRO A 261 -10.33 -9.09 -1.12
N LYS A 262 -9.78 -7.93 -0.75
CA LYS A 262 -9.94 -7.37 0.61
C LYS A 262 -11.34 -6.82 0.88
N THR A 263 -12.09 -6.48 -0.15
CA THR A 263 -13.42 -5.86 -0.07
C THR A 263 -14.34 -6.50 -1.11
N GLU A 264 -15.62 -6.59 -0.79
CA GLU A 264 -16.66 -7.06 -1.71
C GLU A 264 -16.69 -6.25 -3.02
N SER A 265 -16.44 -4.94 -2.94
CA SER A 265 -16.34 -4.08 -4.13
C SER A 265 -15.21 -4.43 -5.10
N SER A 266 -14.28 -5.30 -4.68
CA SER A 266 -13.22 -5.81 -5.56
C SER A 266 -13.66 -7.02 -6.38
N ILE A 267 -14.73 -7.72 -5.96
CA ILE A 267 -15.39 -8.78 -6.74
C ILE A 267 -16.35 -8.06 -7.69
N ARG A 268 -16.18 -8.28 -8.98
CA ARG A 268 -16.97 -7.62 -10.00
C ARG A 268 -16.85 -8.29 -11.33
N ASP A 269 -17.87 -8.10 -12.14
CA ASP A 269 -17.93 -8.52 -13.53
C ASP A 269 -17.62 -7.32 -14.44
N VAL A 270 -16.83 -7.55 -15.47
CA VAL A 270 -16.42 -6.52 -16.41
C VAL A 270 -16.68 -7.01 -17.83
N ALA A 271 -17.61 -6.34 -18.51
CA ALA A 271 -17.89 -6.62 -19.92
C ALA A 271 -16.69 -6.24 -20.80
N ILE A 272 -16.38 -7.09 -21.78
CA ILE A 272 -15.33 -6.91 -22.76
C ILE A 272 -15.94 -6.94 -24.19
N PRO A 273 -15.37 -6.17 -25.14
CA PRO A 273 -15.88 -6.16 -26.51
C PRO A 273 -15.48 -7.44 -27.27
N GLU A 274 -16.21 -7.74 -28.34
CA GLU A 274 -16.02 -8.89 -29.22
C GLU A 274 -14.57 -9.08 -29.68
N PHE A 275 -13.92 -7.99 -30.04
CA PHE A 275 -12.48 -7.99 -30.37
C PHE A 275 -11.60 -8.65 -29.29
N VAL A 276 -11.90 -8.40 -28.02
CA VAL A 276 -11.13 -8.98 -26.90
C VAL A 276 -11.51 -10.44 -26.68
N ILE A 277 -12.77 -10.79 -26.92
CA ILE A 277 -13.25 -12.18 -26.87
C ILE A 277 -12.48 -13.02 -27.91
N SER A 278 -12.49 -12.60 -29.18
CA SER A 278 -11.78 -13.29 -30.27
C SER A 278 -10.27 -13.45 -29.98
N LEU A 279 -9.66 -12.41 -29.37
CA LEU A 279 -8.25 -12.49 -28.95
C LEU A 279 -8.02 -13.50 -27.82
N LEU A 280 -8.98 -13.64 -26.89
CA LEU A 280 -8.91 -14.64 -25.82
C LEU A 280 -9.14 -16.06 -26.37
N GLU A 281 -9.96 -16.24 -27.39
CA GLU A 281 -10.14 -17.52 -28.10
C GLU A 281 -8.84 -17.93 -28.82
N GLU A 282 -8.21 -17.00 -29.58
CA GLU A 282 -6.89 -17.20 -30.18
C GLU A 282 -5.87 -17.62 -29.12
N TYR A 283 -5.87 -16.96 -27.99
CA TYR A 283 -4.96 -17.28 -26.88
C TYR A 283 -5.27 -18.64 -26.25
N LYS A 284 -6.54 -19.04 -26.17
CA LYS A 284 -6.96 -20.35 -25.65
C LYS A 284 -6.46 -21.48 -26.52
N LEU A 285 -6.53 -21.31 -27.85
CA LEU A 285 -5.99 -22.30 -28.80
C LEU A 285 -4.47 -22.47 -28.59
N TRP A 286 -3.74 -21.37 -28.54
CA TRP A 286 -2.31 -21.39 -28.24
C TRP A 286 -2.01 -22.05 -26.88
N TYR A 287 -2.82 -21.76 -25.86
CA TYR A 287 -2.64 -22.34 -24.51
C TYR A 287 -2.81 -23.86 -24.51
N GLU A 288 -3.85 -24.39 -25.17
CA GLU A 288 -4.09 -25.82 -25.27
C GLU A 288 -3.01 -26.54 -26.12
N GLU A 289 -2.50 -25.89 -27.14
CA GLU A 289 -1.35 -26.39 -27.89
C GLU A 289 -0.09 -26.51 -27.02
N GLN A 290 0.25 -25.46 -26.25
CA GLN A 290 1.37 -25.53 -25.32
C GLN A 290 1.20 -26.64 -24.28
N LYS A 291 -0.02 -26.78 -23.76
CA LYS A 291 -0.37 -27.84 -22.81
C LYS A 291 -0.16 -29.22 -23.42
N SER A 292 -0.56 -29.42 -24.65
CA SER A 292 -0.36 -30.67 -25.39
C SER A 292 1.14 -30.98 -25.63
N LEU A 293 1.91 -29.95 -26.00
CA LEU A 293 3.37 -30.09 -26.24
C LEU A 293 4.14 -30.50 -24.98
N TYR A 294 3.73 -29.98 -23.82
CA TYR A 294 4.39 -30.30 -22.54
C TYR A 294 3.89 -31.60 -21.91
N GLY A 295 2.71 -32.11 -22.32
CA GLY A 295 2.14 -33.37 -21.82
C GLY A 295 2.13 -33.49 -20.30
N ASP A 296 2.70 -34.58 -19.78
CA ASP A 296 2.74 -34.87 -18.34
C ASP A 296 3.58 -33.85 -17.51
N LEU A 297 4.42 -33.08 -18.16
CA LEU A 297 5.20 -32.02 -17.50
C LEU A 297 4.38 -30.74 -17.24
N TRP A 298 3.16 -30.66 -17.80
CA TRP A 298 2.30 -29.50 -17.63
C TRP A 298 1.63 -29.46 -16.25
N THR A 299 1.80 -28.35 -15.56
CA THR A 299 1.09 -28.09 -14.29
C THR A 299 -0.29 -27.49 -14.58
N ASN A 300 -1.34 -28.24 -14.26
CA ASN A 300 -2.73 -27.84 -14.52
C ASN A 300 -3.21 -26.83 -13.46
N SER A 301 -2.87 -25.56 -13.63
CA SER A 301 -3.17 -24.51 -12.66
C SER A 301 -4.48 -23.75 -12.92
N ASN A 302 -5.16 -24.03 -14.03
CA ASN A 302 -6.32 -23.29 -14.56
C ASN A 302 -6.12 -21.76 -14.75
N ARG A 303 -4.87 -21.28 -14.56
CA ARG A 303 -4.54 -19.85 -14.69
C ARG A 303 -4.53 -19.42 -16.14
N LEU A 304 -5.09 -18.23 -16.39
CA LEU A 304 -5.03 -17.62 -17.72
C LEU A 304 -3.57 -17.32 -18.12
N PHE A 305 -2.75 -16.80 -17.20
CA PHE A 305 -1.34 -16.47 -17.49
C PHE A 305 -0.40 -17.42 -16.78
N VAL A 306 0.29 -18.24 -17.58
CA VAL A 306 1.18 -19.30 -17.11
C VAL A 306 2.60 -19.16 -17.62
N GLN A 307 3.53 -19.84 -16.95
CA GLN A 307 4.88 -20.11 -17.41
C GLN A 307 4.85 -21.19 -18.50
N ALA A 308 6.01 -21.55 -19.05
CA ALA A 308 6.11 -22.57 -20.07
C ALA A 308 5.62 -23.97 -19.59
N ASP A 309 5.75 -24.24 -18.29
CA ASP A 309 5.35 -25.50 -17.65
C ASP A 309 3.93 -25.49 -17.05
N GLY A 310 3.09 -24.53 -17.39
CA GLY A 310 1.72 -24.40 -16.89
C GLY A 310 1.60 -23.82 -15.47
N LYS A 311 2.70 -23.59 -14.74
CA LYS A 311 2.66 -22.95 -13.43
C LYS A 311 2.23 -21.49 -13.52
N PRO A 312 1.57 -20.92 -12.48
CA PRO A 312 1.19 -19.52 -12.47
C PRO A 312 2.38 -18.60 -12.76
N MET A 313 2.21 -17.66 -13.68
CA MET A 313 3.25 -16.71 -14.05
C MET A 313 3.54 -15.74 -12.91
N HIS A 314 4.81 -15.43 -12.70
CA HIS A 314 5.21 -14.42 -11.73
C HIS A 314 4.67 -13.04 -12.12
N PRO A 315 3.92 -12.32 -11.24
CA PRO A 315 3.24 -11.07 -11.61
C PRO A 315 4.16 -9.99 -12.21
N SER A 316 5.43 -9.93 -11.80
CA SER A 316 6.35 -8.94 -12.37
C SER A 316 6.82 -9.24 -13.80
N THR A 317 6.55 -10.43 -14.34
CA THR A 317 6.99 -10.81 -15.71
C THR A 317 6.33 -9.91 -16.74
N ILE A 318 4.99 -9.81 -16.72
CA ILE A 318 4.22 -8.95 -17.62
C ILE A 318 4.62 -7.48 -17.46
N SER A 319 4.74 -6.98 -16.22
CA SER A 319 5.06 -5.59 -15.99
C SER A 319 6.48 -5.21 -16.43
N LYS A 320 7.45 -6.11 -16.28
CA LYS A 320 8.82 -5.91 -16.77
C LYS A 320 8.89 -5.92 -18.30
N TRP A 321 8.19 -6.89 -18.90
CA TRP A 321 8.10 -6.99 -20.35
C TRP A 321 7.45 -5.72 -20.94
N PHE A 322 6.33 -5.28 -20.41
CA PHE A 322 5.62 -4.07 -20.83
C PHE A 322 6.53 -2.84 -20.83
N VAL A 323 7.23 -2.58 -19.72
CA VAL A 323 8.15 -1.42 -19.61
C VAL A 323 9.26 -1.47 -20.66
N LYS A 324 9.78 -2.66 -20.98
CA LYS A 324 10.78 -2.84 -22.04
C LYS A 324 10.16 -2.60 -23.41
N TYR A 325 9.01 -3.18 -23.68
CA TYR A 325 8.31 -3.14 -24.95
C TYR A 325 7.93 -1.70 -25.36
N VAL A 326 7.30 -0.94 -24.47
CA VAL A 326 6.91 0.45 -24.78
C VAL A 326 8.11 1.34 -25.05
N GLY A 327 9.25 1.10 -24.42
CA GLY A 327 10.50 1.77 -24.75
C GLY A 327 11.03 1.40 -26.15
N GLN A 328 10.82 0.18 -26.62
CA GLN A 328 11.22 -0.29 -27.95
C GLN A 328 10.39 0.34 -29.08
N ILE A 329 9.09 0.54 -28.85
CA ILE A 329 8.18 1.16 -29.83
C ILE A 329 8.14 2.69 -29.73
N GLY A 330 9.05 3.31 -28.95
CA GLY A 330 9.17 4.77 -28.85
C GLY A 330 8.09 5.46 -28.02
N LEU A 331 7.23 4.74 -27.31
CA LEU A 331 6.23 5.33 -26.44
C LEU A 331 6.84 5.79 -25.09
N PRO A 332 6.27 6.83 -24.46
CA PRO A 332 6.67 7.24 -23.12
C PRO A 332 6.57 6.07 -22.13
N VAL A 333 7.66 5.84 -21.39
CA VAL A 333 7.67 4.72 -20.42
C VAL A 333 6.74 5.03 -19.24
N ILE A 334 5.70 4.23 -19.10
CA ILE A 334 4.80 4.19 -17.95
C ILE A 334 4.93 2.85 -17.23
N ASN A 335 4.53 2.79 -15.96
CA ASN A 335 4.43 1.50 -15.27
C ASN A 335 3.13 0.77 -15.69
N PHE A 336 3.04 -0.52 -15.45
CA PHE A 336 1.88 -1.32 -15.83
C PHE A 336 0.55 -0.79 -15.25
N HIS A 337 0.58 -0.23 -14.04
CA HIS A 337 -0.60 0.40 -13.44
C HIS A 337 -1.06 1.66 -14.20
N GLY A 338 -0.19 2.26 -15.01
CA GLY A 338 -0.52 3.35 -15.93
C GLY A 338 -1.56 2.95 -16.97
N LEU A 339 -1.62 1.67 -17.41
CA LEU A 339 -2.66 1.16 -18.32
C LEU A 339 -4.06 1.26 -17.72
N ARG A 340 -4.20 0.98 -16.42
CA ARG A 340 -5.46 1.18 -15.70
C ARG A 340 -5.81 2.68 -15.61
N HIS A 341 -4.82 3.55 -15.47
CA HIS A 341 -5.04 5.00 -15.54
C HIS A 341 -5.47 5.41 -16.94
N THR A 342 -4.86 4.84 -17.98
CA THR A 342 -5.25 5.03 -19.38
C THR A 342 -6.72 4.65 -19.57
N ASN A 343 -7.15 3.42 -19.18
CA ASN A 343 -8.54 2.99 -19.25
C ASN A 343 -9.49 4.01 -18.59
N ALA A 344 -9.21 4.38 -17.33
CA ALA A 344 -10.03 5.34 -16.59
C ALA A 344 -10.15 6.69 -17.32
N THR A 345 -9.03 7.22 -17.80
CA THR A 345 -8.96 8.54 -18.46
C THR A 345 -9.68 8.52 -19.80
N LEU A 346 -9.50 7.46 -20.59
CA LEU A 346 -10.18 7.31 -21.89
C LEU A 346 -11.71 7.18 -21.72
N LEU A 347 -12.18 6.38 -20.77
CA LEU A 347 -13.63 6.25 -20.50
C LEU A 347 -14.25 7.58 -20.06
N ILE A 348 -13.56 8.30 -19.18
CA ILE A 348 -14.00 9.63 -18.73
C ILE A 348 -14.00 10.62 -19.89
N ALA A 349 -13.01 10.57 -20.78
CA ALA A 349 -12.95 11.43 -21.97
C ALA A 349 -14.09 11.15 -22.96
N GLN A 350 -14.64 9.94 -22.94
CA GLN A 350 -15.83 9.53 -23.71
C GLN A 350 -17.16 9.85 -22.96
N ASN A 351 -17.13 10.65 -21.90
CA ASN A 351 -18.28 11.05 -21.10
C ASN A 351 -18.99 9.88 -20.37
N ILE A 352 -18.29 8.75 -20.15
CA ILE A 352 -18.85 7.68 -19.32
C ILE A 352 -18.90 8.16 -17.86
N ASP A 353 -20.03 7.92 -17.22
CA ASP A 353 -20.28 8.33 -15.84
C ASP A 353 -19.17 7.82 -14.88
N VAL A 354 -18.72 8.68 -13.98
CA VAL A 354 -17.62 8.37 -13.05
C VAL A 354 -17.95 7.23 -12.11
N ALA A 355 -19.23 7.07 -11.74
CA ALA A 355 -19.66 5.97 -10.88
C ALA A 355 -19.55 4.65 -11.63
N VAL A 356 -19.91 4.61 -12.94
CA VAL A 356 -19.73 3.45 -13.79
C VAL A 356 -18.25 3.11 -13.95
N VAL A 357 -17.38 4.09 -14.21
CA VAL A 357 -15.94 3.90 -14.27
C VAL A 357 -15.37 3.40 -12.94
N ALA A 358 -15.83 3.97 -11.80
CA ALA A 358 -15.41 3.55 -10.48
C ALA A 358 -15.79 2.09 -10.17
N ALA A 359 -17.02 1.71 -10.48
CA ALA A 359 -17.53 0.34 -10.32
C ALA A 359 -16.73 -0.64 -11.18
N ARG A 360 -16.57 -0.33 -12.48
CA ARG A 360 -15.78 -1.13 -13.43
C ARG A 360 -14.34 -1.35 -12.95
N LEU A 361 -13.73 -0.33 -12.38
CA LEU A 361 -12.38 -0.40 -11.80
C LEU A 361 -12.35 -1.09 -10.42
N GLY A 362 -13.46 -1.24 -9.72
CA GLY A 362 -13.51 -1.73 -8.34
C GLY A 362 -12.82 -0.77 -7.38
N HIS A 363 -13.19 0.51 -7.43
CA HIS A 363 -12.79 1.51 -6.44
C HIS A 363 -13.83 1.57 -5.32
N ALA A 364 -13.43 1.24 -4.09
CA ALA A 364 -14.30 1.33 -2.92
C ALA A 364 -14.80 2.76 -2.64
N GLN A 365 -14.07 3.76 -3.13
CA GLN A 365 -14.45 5.19 -3.00
C GLN A 365 -14.39 5.86 -4.38
N ILE A 366 -15.48 6.47 -4.79
CA ILE A 366 -15.61 7.22 -6.06
C ILE A 366 -14.58 8.35 -6.13
N THR A 367 -14.24 8.98 -5.00
CA THR A 367 -13.18 10.02 -4.90
C THR A 367 -11.84 9.56 -5.48
N THR A 368 -11.54 8.26 -5.44
CA THR A 368 -10.35 7.72 -6.09
C THR A 368 -10.40 7.90 -7.60
N THR A 369 -11.58 7.76 -8.21
CA THR A 369 -11.81 7.94 -9.64
C THR A 369 -11.83 9.42 -10.01
N TYR A 370 -12.39 10.30 -9.20
CA TYR A 370 -12.34 11.76 -9.42
C TYR A 370 -10.92 12.31 -9.56
N ASN A 371 -9.93 11.70 -8.93
CA ASN A 371 -8.54 12.08 -9.11
C ASN A 371 -7.99 11.85 -10.54
N PHE A 372 -8.71 11.16 -11.42
CA PHE A 372 -8.41 11.03 -12.85
C PHE A 372 -9.04 12.14 -13.69
N TYR A 373 -10.05 12.83 -13.13
CA TYR A 373 -10.78 13.90 -13.79
C TYR A 373 -9.99 15.20 -13.97
N VAL A 374 -8.92 15.38 -13.20
CA VAL A 374 -8.19 16.67 -13.15
C VAL A 374 -7.63 17.10 -14.50
N HIS A 375 -7.29 16.17 -15.39
CA HIS A 375 -6.72 16.49 -16.69
C HIS A 375 -7.79 16.68 -17.81
N PRO A 376 -8.84 15.85 -17.90
CA PRO A 376 -9.95 16.08 -18.83
C PRO A 376 -10.75 17.36 -18.54
N ILE A 377 -10.75 17.86 -17.29
CA ILE A 377 -11.53 19.06 -16.88
C ILE A 377 -11.24 20.27 -17.79
N ILE A 378 -10.02 20.48 -18.25
CA ILE A 378 -9.69 21.67 -19.06
C ILE A 378 -10.36 21.59 -20.44
N SER A 379 -10.38 20.43 -21.08
CA SER A 379 -11.09 20.23 -22.36
C SER A 379 -12.60 20.26 -22.20
N HIS A 380 -13.11 19.70 -21.10
CA HIS A 380 -14.53 19.72 -20.76
C HIS A 380 -15.01 21.12 -20.38
N ASN A 381 -14.17 21.93 -19.73
CA ASN A 381 -14.52 23.32 -19.39
C ASN A 381 -14.73 24.18 -20.66
N LYS A 382 -13.92 23.97 -21.71
CA LYS A 382 -14.18 24.58 -23.02
C LYS A 382 -15.49 24.11 -23.64
N LYS A 383 -15.76 22.77 -23.62
CA LYS A 383 -17.02 22.21 -24.11
C LYS A 383 -18.23 22.73 -23.33
N ALA A 384 -18.12 22.88 -22.01
CA ALA A 384 -19.18 23.45 -21.17
C ALA A 384 -19.44 24.92 -21.53
N GLY A 385 -18.39 25.71 -21.81
CA GLY A 385 -18.55 27.08 -22.31
C GLY A 385 -19.31 27.14 -23.64
N TYR A 386 -18.91 26.31 -24.61
CA TYR A 386 -19.62 26.23 -25.90
C TYR A 386 -21.05 25.70 -25.77
N ALA A 387 -21.29 24.76 -24.86
CA ALA A 387 -22.66 24.27 -24.62
C ALA A 387 -23.57 25.36 -24.05
N LEU A 388 -23.07 26.20 -23.15
CA LEU A 388 -23.79 27.38 -22.65
C LEU A 388 -23.98 28.44 -23.74
N GLU A 389 -22.96 28.65 -24.57
CA GLU A 389 -23.06 29.56 -25.72
C GLU A 389 -24.16 29.11 -26.68
N ASN A 390 -24.17 27.85 -27.07
CA ASN A 390 -25.17 27.26 -27.96
C ASN A 390 -26.57 27.25 -27.34
N LEU A 391 -26.68 27.15 -26.02
CA LEU A 391 -27.98 27.19 -25.32
C LEU A 391 -28.55 28.58 -25.18
N LEU A 392 -27.69 29.56 -24.91
CA LEU A 392 -28.10 30.90 -24.50
C LEU A 392 -28.07 31.94 -25.62
N LEU A 393 -27.23 31.72 -26.63
CA LEU A 393 -27.15 32.62 -27.78
C LEU A 393 -28.03 32.08 -28.94
N PRO A 394 -28.90 32.91 -29.53
CA PRO A 394 -29.64 32.48 -30.71
C PRO A 394 -28.67 32.10 -31.83
N GLN A 395 -28.93 30.96 -32.48
CA GLN A 395 -28.16 30.57 -33.66
C GLN A 395 -28.18 31.75 -34.63
N LYS A 396 -27.00 32.34 -34.91
CA LYS A 396 -26.87 33.30 -36.00
C LYS A 396 -27.30 32.55 -37.27
N LEU A 397 -28.46 32.95 -37.80
CA LEU A 397 -28.87 32.60 -39.14
C LEU A 397 -27.70 32.97 -40.09
N VAL A 398 -27.05 31.98 -40.70
CA VAL A 398 -26.14 32.15 -41.83
C VAL A 398 -26.95 32.33 -43.08
#